data_539ef463e213799a66274275369a7857
#
_entry.id   539ef463e213799a66274275369a7857
#
_cell.length_a   1.000
_cell.length_b   1.000
_cell.length_c   1.000
_cell.angle_alpha   90.00
_cell.angle_beta   90.00
_cell.angle_gamma   90.00
#
_symmetry.space_group_name_H-M   'P 1'
#
loop_
_entity.id
_entity.type
_entity.pdbx_description
1 polymer ?
#
loop_
_entity_poly.entity_id
_entity_poly.type
_entity_poly.pdbx_seq_one_letter_code
_entity_poly.pdbx_strand_id
1 'polypeptide(L)'
;MDNVTHNIILAPSLLAADFSIVGKQLAEIKEGGAEYIHLDVMDGLFVPNISFGTPVIKSLRKCTDLFFDVHLMIDRPERYINDYVGAGAQLITFHYEATENPRAVLEQIKAAGVGAAISVKPGTPVEEMEPYLEEIDMALIMTVEPGFGGQSFMADMMPKVTWLREHTSPDFLIQVDGGVDAKTAPVCKAAGANVLVSGSAFFKAADKAAFVQTLTA
;
A
#
# COMPACT_ATOMS: atom_id res chain seq x y z
N MET A 1 -16.45 15.19 -20.50
CA MET A 1 -15.84 14.37 -19.43
C MET A 1 -14.52 15.03 -19.12
N ASP A 2 -14.52 15.86 -18.09
CA ASP A 2 -13.32 16.59 -17.70
C ASP A 2 -12.32 15.56 -17.16
N ASN A 3 -11.12 15.50 -17.77
CA ASN A 3 -10.01 14.74 -17.27
C ASN A 3 -9.59 15.36 -15.91
N VAL A 4 -10.14 14.86 -14.83
CA VAL A 4 -9.59 15.13 -13.50
C VAL A 4 -8.27 14.36 -13.45
N THR A 5 -7.17 15.07 -13.68
CA THR A 5 -5.82 14.51 -13.48
C THR A 5 -5.61 14.34 -11.98
N HIS A 6 -5.92 13.14 -11.46
CA HIS A 6 -5.53 12.79 -10.11
C HIS A 6 -4.00 12.75 -10.03
N ASN A 7 -3.42 13.40 -9.05
CA ASN A 7 -2.01 13.21 -8.76
C ASN A 7 -1.77 11.74 -8.43
N ILE A 8 -1.03 11.05 -9.28
CA ILE A 8 -0.66 9.65 -9.02
C ILE A 8 0.44 9.63 -7.95
N ILE A 9 0.21 8.88 -6.89
CA ILE A 9 1.17 8.68 -5.81
C ILE A 9 1.93 7.38 -6.07
N LEU A 10 3.26 7.44 -6.05
CA LEU A 10 4.10 6.26 -6.04
C LEU A 10 4.53 5.95 -4.61
N ALA A 11 4.29 4.71 -4.17
CA ALA A 11 4.70 4.18 -2.87
C ALA A 11 5.69 3.03 -3.07
N PRO A 12 7.01 3.27 -3.08
CA PRO A 12 8.00 2.20 -3.16
C PRO A 12 7.89 1.22 -1.99
N SER A 13 7.73 -0.10 -2.29
CA SER A 13 7.65 -1.14 -1.25
C SER A 13 9.04 -1.49 -0.72
N LEU A 14 9.26 -1.24 0.56
CA LEU A 14 10.53 -1.53 1.23
C LEU A 14 10.85 -3.03 1.33
N LEU A 15 9.87 -3.89 1.10
CA LEU A 15 10.08 -5.34 1.06
C LEU A 15 11.13 -5.76 0.01
N ALA A 16 11.28 -4.97 -1.07
CA ALA A 16 12.24 -5.22 -2.14
C ALA A 16 13.59 -4.50 -1.94
N ALA A 17 13.78 -3.78 -0.83
CA ALA A 17 14.99 -3.04 -0.53
C ALA A 17 16.12 -3.96 -0.04
N ASP A 18 17.35 -3.50 -0.16
CA ASP A 18 18.50 -4.08 0.55
C ASP A 18 18.57 -3.52 1.97
N PHE A 19 18.16 -4.32 2.95
CA PHE A 19 18.13 -3.89 4.36
C PHE A 19 19.51 -3.60 4.95
N SER A 20 20.61 -4.06 4.33
CA SER A 20 21.97 -3.72 4.77
C SER A 20 22.33 -2.25 4.51
N ILE A 21 21.66 -1.60 3.58
CA ILE A 21 21.84 -0.19 3.17
C ILE A 21 20.54 0.60 3.16
N VAL A 22 19.53 0.16 3.89
CA VAL A 22 18.17 0.70 3.82
C VAL A 22 18.10 2.21 4.05
N GLY A 23 18.92 2.76 4.95
CA GLY A 23 18.99 4.20 5.18
C GLY A 23 19.40 4.99 3.94
N LYS A 24 20.34 4.46 3.14
CA LYS A 24 20.71 5.05 1.84
C LYS A 24 19.56 4.95 0.84
N GLN A 25 18.89 3.81 0.79
CA GLN A 25 17.76 3.60 -0.13
C GLN A 25 16.55 4.46 0.21
N LEU A 26 16.31 4.78 1.50
CA LEU A 26 15.31 5.77 1.89
C LEU A 26 15.63 7.17 1.35
N ALA A 27 16.90 7.58 1.37
CA ALA A 27 17.32 8.84 0.76
C ALA A 27 17.10 8.81 -0.77
N GLU A 28 17.45 7.70 -1.45
CA GLU A 28 17.21 7.52 -2.90
C GLU A 28 15.73 7.59 -3.26
N ILE A 29 14.82 7.07 -2.42
CA ILE A 29 13.36 7.17 -2.60
C ILE A 29 12.94 8.63 -2.58
N LYS A 30 13.37 9.38 -1.56
CA LYS A 30 13.04 10.80 -1.38
C LYS A 30 13.63 11.67 -2.49
N GLU A 31 14.90 11.49 -2.82
CA GLU A 31 15.59 12.19 -3.91
C GLU A 31 14.96 11.88 -5.28
N GLY A 32 14.43 10.67 -5.47
CA GLY A 32 13.66 10.28 -6.64
C GLY A 32 12.30 10.96 -6.76
N GLY A 33 11.83 11.66 -5.71
CA GLY A 33 10.58 12.39 -5.72
C GLY A 33 9.36 11.58 -5.29
N ALA A 34 9.52 10.36 -4.76
CA ALA A 34 8.43 9.65 -4.10
C ALA A 34 8.20 10.22 -2.70
N GLU A 35 6.94 10.40 -2.33
CA GLU A 35 6.53 10.96 -1.04
C GLU A 35 6.14 9.89 -0.03
N TYR A 36 5.66 8.73 -0.53
CA TYR A 36 5.23 7.59 0.26
C TYR A 36 6.30 6.51 0.30
N ILE A 37 6.23 5.69 1.33
CA ILE A 37 6.95 4.42 1.43
C ILE A 37 5.96 3.36 1.91
N HIS A 38 5.87 2.25 1.19
CA HIS A 38 5.02 1.12 1.52
C HIS A 38 5.77 0.11 2.39
N LEU A 39 5.19 -0.24 3.53
CA LEU A 39 5.81 -1.07 4.56
C LEU A 39 5.00 -2.35 4.75
N ASP A 40 5.41 -3.41 4.06
CA ASP A 40 4.76 -4.73 4.08
C ASP A 40 5.11 -5.51 5.34
N VAL A 41 4.19 -5.57 6.29
CA VAL A 41 4.33 -6.29 7.56
C VAL A 41 3.69 -7.67 7.45
N MET A 42 4.47 -8.71 7.68
CA MET A 42 4.06 -10.11 7.56
C MET A 42 4.45 -10.89 8.81
N ASP A 43 3.55 -11.72 9.33
CA ASP A 43 3.69 -12.45 10.59
C ASP A 43 3.96 -13.96 10.44
N GLY A 44 3.93 -14.48 9.19
CA GLY A 44 4.08 -15.91 8.93
C GLY A 44 2.82 -16.74 9.22
N LEU A 45 1.72 -16.10 9.65
CA LEU A 45 0.45 -16.75 9.96
C LEU A 45 -0.62 -16.39 8.92
N PHE A 46 -0.88 -15.09 8.72
CA PHE A 46 -1.81 -14.61 7.71
C PHE A 46 -1.30 -14.85 6.28
N VAL A 47 0.01 -14.71 6.09
CA VAL A 47 0.74 -15.04 4.86
C VAL A 47 1.95 -15.93 5.17
N PRO A 48 2.38 -16.81 4.23
CA PRO A 48 3.46 -17.77 4.47
C PRO A 48 4.86 -17.14 4.38
N ASN A 49 5.03 -15.95 4.94
CA ASN A 49 6.29 -15.21 4.97
C ASN A 49 6.35 -14.32 6.20
N ILE A 50 7.56 -14.00 6.67
CA ILE A 50 7.82 -13.04 7.75
C ILE A 50 8.70 -11.94 7.18
N SER A 51 8.30 -10.67 7.39
CA SER A 51 9.08 -9.53 6.93
C SER A 51 9.74 -8.79 8.10
N PHE A 52 9.19 -7.70 8.53
CA PHE A 52 9.72 -6.87 9.61
C PHE A 52 8.56 -6.30 10.45
N GLY A 53 8.87 -5.94 11.69
CA GLY A 53 7.90 -5.41 12.63
C GLY A 53 8.24 -4.00 13.14
N THR A 54 7.54 -3.60 14.19
CA THR A 54 7.61 -2.25 14.77
C THR A 54 9.02 -1.77 15.14
N PRO A 55 9.97 -2.61 15.63
CA PRO A 55 11.33 -2.13 15.93
C PRO A 55 12.07 -1.62 14.69
N VAL A 56 11.87 -2.29 13.55
CA VAL A 56 12.46 -1.86 12.26
C VAL A 56 11.81 -0.56 11.81
N ILE A 57 10.47 -0.51 11.75
CA ILE A 57 9.71 0.68 11.31
C ILE A 57 10.08 1.90 12.17
N LYS A 58 10.15 1.74 13.49
CA LYS A 58 10.58 2.81 14.41
C LYS A 58 12.01 3.29 14.16
N SER A 59 12.88 2.40 13.70
CA SER A 59 14.25 2.77 13.32
C SER A 59 14.28 3.51 12.00
N LEU A 60 13.49 3.08 11.00
CA LEU A 60 13.35 3.74 9.71
C LEU A 60 12.78 5.17 9.86
N ARG A 61 11.83 5.37 10.77
CA ARG A 61 11.23 6.70 11.03
C ARG A 61 12.26 7.76 11.40
N LYS A 62 13.38 7.36 12.02
CA LYS A 62 14.48 8.27 12.36
C LYS A 62 15.33 8.69 11.15
N CYS A 63 15.23 7.96 10.05
CA CYS A 63 16.05 8.15 8.86
C CYS A 63 15.38 8.98 7.77
N THR A 64 14.04 9.16 7.85
CA THR A 64 13.29 9.82 6.79
C THR A 64 12.00 10.45 7.33
N ASP A 65 11.48 11.44 6.62
CA ASP A 65 10.18 12.09 6.82
C ASP A 65 9.12 11.63 5.79
N LEU A 66 9.43 10.65 4.93
CA LEU A 66 8.49 10.05 3.99
C LEU A 66 7.22 9.59 4.68
N PHE A 67 6.10 9.63 3.98
CA PHE A 67 4.82 9.14 4.49
C PHE A 67 4.85 7.62 4.63
N PHE A 68 4.61 7.12 5.85
CA PHE A 68 4.61 5.68 6.15
C PHE A 68 3.21 5.10 5.93
N ASP A 69 3.04 4.42 4.82
CA ASP A 69 1.91 3.59 4.44
C ASP A 69 2.18 2.15 4.91
N VAL A 70 1.60 1.77 6.04
CA VAL A 70 1.86 0.48 6.70
C VAL A 70 0.79 -0.53 6.33
N HIS A 71 1.19 -1.56 5.59
CA HIS A 71 0.33 -2.65 5.13
C HIS A 71 0.48 -3.88 6.04
N LEU A 72 -0.56 -4.18 6.79
CA LEU A 72 -0.59 -5.27 7.77
C LEU A 72 -1.15 -6.56 7.15
N MET A 73 -0.27 -7.44 6.71
CA MET A 73 -0.56 -8.82 6.33
C MET A 73 -0.32 -9.74 7.55
N ILE A 74 -1.09 -9.49 8.61
CA ILE A 74 -0.96 -10.19 9.91
C ILE A 74 -2.33 -10.67 10.42
N ASP A 75 -2.35 -11.76 11.16
CA ASP A 75 -3.55 -12.25 11.83
C ASP A 75 -3.94 -11.32 12.99
N ARG A 76 -5.22 -10.97 13.05
CA ARG A 76 -5.79 -10.11 14.09
C ARG A 76 -5.03 -8.79 14.28
N PRO A 77 -5.03 -7.90 13.27
CA PRO A 77 -4.30 -6.63 13.30
C PRO A 77 -4.69 -5.72 14.46
N GLU A 78 -5.89 -5.84 15.00
CA GLU A 78 -6.39 -5.08 16.15
C GLU A 78 -5.48 -5.16 17.39
N ARG A 79 -4.65 -6.20 17.49
CA ARG A 79 -3.71 -6.37 18.60
C ARG A 79 -2.53 -5.42 18.54
N TYR A 80 -2.22 -4.86 17.36
CA TYR A 80 -0.95 -4.18 17.10
C TYR A 80 -1.09 -2.76 16.55
N ILE A 81 -2.31 -2.26 16.34
CA ILE A 81 -2.54 -0.93 15.75
C ILE A 81 -1.75 0.16 16.49
N ASN A 82 -1.86 0.22 17.81
CA ASN A 82 -1.16 1.23 18.62
C ASN A 82 0.37 1.10 18.54
N ASP A 83 0.89 -0.11 18.38
CA ASP A 83 2.33 -0.35 18.25
C ASP A 83 2.87 0.21 16.91
N TYR A 84 2.11 0.03 15.81
CA TYR A 84 2.49 0.58 14.50
C TYR A 84 2.32 2.10 14.44
N VAL A 85 1.28 2.65 15.06
CA VAL A 85 1.13 4.11 15.23
C VAL A 85 2.32 4.66 16.03
N GLY A 86 2.68 4.03 17.14
CA GLY A 86 3.85 4.40 17.97
C GLY A 86 5.20 4.21 17.25
N ALA A 87 5.24 3.39 16.20
CA ALA A 87 6.40 3.23 15.32
C ALA A 87 6.49 4.29 14.21
N GLY A 88 5.42 5.07 13.99
CA GLY A 88 5.38 6.18 13.03
C GLY A 88 4.53 5.93 11.79
N ALA A 89 3.62 4.95 11.81
CA ALA A 89 2.62 4.78 10.76
C ALA A 89 1.75 6.04 10.66
N GLN A 90 1.48 6.48 9.44
CA GLN A 90 0.61 7.61 9.14
C GLN A 90 -0.68 7.16 8.44
N LEU A 91 -0.64 5.99 7.81
CA LEU A 91 -1.77 5.25 7.30
C LEU A 91 -1.55 3.77 7.62
N ILE A 92 -2.61 3.08 8.05
CA ILE A 92 -2.59 1.64 8.31
C ILE A 92 -3.63 0.97 7.42
N THR A 93 -3.15 0.07 6.58
CA THR A 93 -3.97 -0.83 5.77
C THR A 93 -3.98 -2.21 6.42
N PHE A 94 -5.16 -2.78 6.66
CA PHE A 94 -5.31 -4.16 7.10
C PHE A 94 -6.16 -4.95 6.12
N HIS A 95 -6.02 -6.26 6.11
CA HIS A 95 -6.83 -7.14 5.28
C HIS A 95 -8.19 -7.40 5.91
N TYR A 96 -9.25 -7.30 5.08
CA TYR A 96 -10.61 -7.66 5.46
C TYR A 96 -10.67 -9.08 6.06
N GLU A 97 -9.92 -10.01 5.47
CA GLU A 97 -9.87 -11.42 5.88
C GLU A 97 -9.06 -11.67 7.16
N ALA A 98 -8.36 -10.67 7.68
CA ALA A 98 -7.47 -10.82 8.84
C ALA A 98 -8.19 -10.65 10.18
N THR A 99 -9.47 -10.25 10.19
CA THR A 99 -10.24 -9.97 11.40
C THR A 99 -11.70 -10.40 11.24
N GLU A 100 -12.34 -10.74 12.35
CA GLU A 100 -13.79 -11.03 12.39
C GLU A 100 -14.65 -9.75 12.50
N ASN A 101 -14.02 -8.61 12.83
CA ASN A 101 -14.72 -7.33 13.01
C ASN A 101 -13.93 -6.16 12.41
N PRO A 102 -13.99 -5.97 11.08
CA PRO A 102 -13.28 -4.88 10.39
C PRO A 102 -13.62 -3.48 10.95
N ARG A 103 -14.88 -3.24 11.35
CA ARG A 103 -15.30 -1.94 11.89
C ARG A 103 -14.58 -1.59 13.19
N ALA A 104 -14.39 -2.54 14.09
CA ALA A 104 -13.65 -2.30 15.32
C ALA A 104 -12.17 -1.98 15.07
N VAL A 105 -11.57 -2.57 14.03
CA VAL A 105 -10.19 -2.23 13.61
C VAL A 105 -10.13 -0.81 13.07
N LEU A 106 -11.08 -0.41 12.22
CA LEU A 106 -11.19 0.95 11.69
C LEU A 106 -11.36 1.99 12.80
N GLU A 107 -12.26 1.74 13.74
CA GLU A 107 -12.49 2.62 14.91
C GLU A 107 -11.20 2.81 15.72
N GLN A 108 -10.43 1.73 15.92
CA GLN A 108 -9.17 1.79 16.65
C GLN A 108 -8.11 2.60 15.91
N ILE A 109 -7.97 2.42 14.57
CA ILE A 109 -7.02 3.19 13.75
C ILE A 109 -7.37 4.67 13.77
N LYS A 110 -8.65 5.01 13.56
CA LYS A 110 -9.14 6.39 13.61
C LYS A 110 -8.96 7.04 14.98
N ALA A 111 -9.25 6.31 16.05
CA ALA A 111 -9.05 6.78 17.42
C ALA A 111 -7.57 7.08 17.73
N ALA A 112 -6.65 6.39 17.06
CA ALA A 112 -5.21 6.65 17.16
C ALA A 112 -4.74 7.84 16.29
N GLY A 113 -5.61 8.45 15.48
CA GLY A 113 -5.35 9.67 14.73
C GLY A 113 -4.54 9.49 13.45
N VAL A 114 -4.53 8.30 12.86
CA VAL A 114 -3.88 7.98 11.58
C VAL A 114 -4.89 7.57 10.52
N GLY A 115 -4.49 7.60 9.25
CA GLY A 115 -5.32 7.16 8.13
C GLY A 115 -5.65 5.67 8.22
N ALA A 116 -6.88 5.31 7.82
CA ALA A 116 -7.39 3.95 7.86
C ALA A 116 -7.67 3.42 6.45
N ALA A 117 -7.23 2.21 6.17
CA ALA A 117 -7.44 1.56 4.89
C ALA A 117 -7.76 0.06 5.03
N ILE A 118 -8.52 -0.48 4.07
CA ILE A 118 -8.82 -1.90 3.97
C ILE A 118 -8.23 -2.47 2.68
N SER A 119 -7.70 -3.68 2.76
CA SER A 119 -7.26 -4.50 1.62
C SER A 119 -8.11 -5.75 1.50
N VAL A 120 -8.27 -6.24 0.25
CA VAL A 120 -8.81 -7.58 -0.04
C VAL A 120 -7.83 -8.39 -0.87
N LYS A 121 -7.76 -9.70 -0.58
CA LYS A 121 -7.01 -10.66 -1.39
C LYS A 121 -7.63 -10.82 -2.79
N PRO A 122 -6.88 -11.37 -3.78
CA PRO A 122 -7.42 -11.60 -5.11
C PRO A 122 -8.72 -12.42 -5.12
N GLY A 123 -8.85 -13.41 -4.24
CA GLY A 123 -10.05 -14.26 -4.15
C GLY A 123 -11.26 -13.66 -3.45
N THR A 124 -11.12 -12.53 -2.75
CA THR A 124 -12.22 -11.87 -2.00
C THR A 124 -12.94 -10.86 -2.88
N PRO A 125 -14.28 -10.88 -2.99
CA PRO A 125 -15.03 -9.86 -3.72
C PRO A 125 -14.76 -8.45 -3.18
N VAL A 126 -14.66 -7.46 -4.06
CA VAL A 126 -14.42 -6.05 -3.67
C VAL A 126 -15.62 -5.44 -2.95
N GLU A 127 -16.80 -5.96 -3.22
CA GLU A 127 -18.09 -5.56 -2.63
C GLU A 127 -18.10 -5.74 -1.10
N GLU A 128 -17.23 -6.61 -0.55
CA GLU A 128 -17.03 -6.73 0.89
C GLU A 128 -16.52 -5.44 1.54
N MET A 129 -15.93 -4.53 0.76
CA MET A 129 -15.50 -3.21 1.23
C MET A 129 -16.65 -2.17 1.26
N GLU A 130 -17.75 -2.41 0.54
CA GLU A 130 -18.84 -1.43 0.37
C GLU A 130 -19.33 -0.82 1.70
N PRO A 131 -19.59 -1.62 2.78
CA PRO A 131 -20.06 -1.08 4.05
C PRO A 131 -19.08 -0.14 4.77
N TYR A 132 -17.83 -0.06 4.30
CA TYR A 132 -16.74 0.66 4.95
C TYR A 132 -16.21 1.84 4.13
N LEU A 133 -16.64 2.03 2.86
CA LEU A 133 -16.08 3.02 1.94
C LEU A 133 -16.14 4.45 2.47
N GLU A 134 -17.18 4.80 3.23
CA GLU A 134 -17.30 6.11 3.87
C GLU A 134 -16.45 6.26 5.15
N GLU A 135 -15.87 5.16 5.62
CA GLU A 135 -15.12 5.11 6.87
C GLU A 135 -13.61 5.00 6.67
N ILE A 136 -13.16 4.73 5.45
CA ILE A 136 -11.74 4.55 5.10
C ILE A 136 -11.22 5.69 4.24
N ASP A 137 -9.93 5.97 4.36
CA ASP A 137 -9.23 6.98 3.56
C ASP A 137 -8.67 6.40 2.26
N MET A 138 -8.47 5.07 2.22
CA MET A 138 -7.91 4.37 1.07
C MET A 138 -8.41 2.92 1.01
N ALA A 139 -8.57 2.39 -0.20
CA ALA A 139 -8.79 0.97 -0.46
C ALA A 139 -7.58 0.39 -1.21
N LEU A 140 -7.05 -0.74 -0.76
CA LEU A 140 -5.95 -1.45 -1.42
C LEU A 140 -6.46 -2.70 -2.12
N ILE A 141 -6.20 -2.81 -3.42
CA ILE A 141 -6.44 -4.02 -4.21
C ILE A 141 -5.12 -4.76 -4.43
N MET A 142 -5.05 -5.99 -3.92
CA MET A 142 -3.93 -6.88 -4.21
C MET A 142 -3.99 -7.36 -5.66
N THR A 143 -2.91 -7.16 -6.39
CA THR A 143 -2.74 -7.64 -7.78
C THR A 143 -1.74 -8.79 -7.86
N VAL A 144 -1.48 -9.42 -6.74
CA VAL A 144 -0.77 -10.69 -6.52
C VAL A 144 -1.34 -11.36 -5.27
N GLU A 145 -1.07 -12.64 -5.05
CA GLU A 145 -1.31 -13.24 -3.73
C GLU A 145 -0.34 -12.61 -2.71
N PRO A 146 -0.85 -12.09 -1.56
CA PRO A 146 0.00 -11.47 -0.56
C PRO A 146 1.02 -12.46 0.03
N GLY A 147 2.21 -11.95 0.39
CA GLY A 147 3.25 -12.73 1.06
C GLY A 147 4.64 -12.68 0.41
N PHE A 148 4.77 -12.47 -0.88
CA PHE A 148 6.08 -12.44 -1.56
C PHE A 148 6.15 -11.30 -2.58
N GLY A 149 7.32 -10.66 -2.65
CA GLY A 149 7.61 -9.69 -3.69
C GLY A 149 7.98 -10.35 -5.04
N GLY A 150 7.94 -9.55 -6.13
CA GLY A 150 8.42 -9.96 -7.44
C GLY A 150 7.50 -10.91 -8.22
N GLN A 151 6.26 -11.05 -7.81
CA GLN A 151 5.24 -11.86 -8.50
C GLN A 151 4.72 -11.16 -9.77
N SER A 152 4.10 -11.94 -10.66
CA SER A 152 3.49 -11.43 -11.88
C SER A 152 2.18 -10.70 -11.57
N PHE A 153 1.98 -9.55 -12.20
CA PHE A 153 0.77 -8.75 -12.10
C PHE A 153 -0.48 -9.51 -12.57
N MET A 154 -1.53 -9.49 -11.76
CA MET A 154 -2.83 -10.09 -12.06
C MET A 154 -3.79 -9.02 -12.64
N ALA A 155 -3.82 -8.91 -13.98
CA ALA A 155 -4.66 -7.92 -14.66
C ALA A 155 -6.17 -8.14 -14.47
N ASP A 156 -6.59 -9.35 -14.14
CA ASP A 156 -7.96 -9.72 -13.80
C ASP A 156 -8.47 -9.12 -12.47
N MET A 157 -7.60 -8.45 -11.71
CA MET A 157 -8.00 -7.66 -10.56
C MET A 157 -8.47 -6.23 -10.91
N MET A 158 -8.22 -5.76 -12.13
CA MET A 158 -8.61 -4.41 -12.54
C MET A 158 -10.11 -4.10 -12.46
N PRO A 159 -11.03 -5.04 -12.73
CA PRO A 159 -12.46 -4.82 -12.48
C PRO A 159 -12.79 -4.39 -11.04
N LYS A 160 -12.04 -4.84 -10.04
CA LYS A 160 -12.22 -4.40 -8.64
C LYS A 160 -11.82 -2.94 -8.45
N VAL A 161 -10.74 -2.51 -9.10
CA VAL A 161 -10.28 -1.12 -9.08
C VAL A 161 -11.33 -0.22 -9.75
N THR A 162 -11.86 -0.64 -10.90
CA THR A 162 -12.91 0.09 -11.61
C THR A 162 -14.18 0.20 -10.76
N TRP A 163 -14.59 -0.89 -10.14
CA TRP A 163 -15.74 -0.91 -9.23
C TRP A 163 -15.56 0.11 -8.08
N LEU A 164 -14.41 0.12 -7.43
CA LEU A 164 -14.13 1.10 -6.37
C LEU A 164 -14.21 2.54 -6.90
N ARG A 165 -13.64 2.81 -8.09
CA ARG A 165 -13.68 4.16 -8.68
C ARG A 165 -15.10 4.61 -9.01
N GLU A 166 -15.98 3.69 -9.39
CA GLU A 166 -17.39 3.97 -9.65
C GLU A 166 -18.22 4.19 -8.37
N HIS A 167 -17.77 3.67 -7.23
CA HIS A 167 -18.49 3.72 -5.95
C HIS A 167 -17.87 4.69 -4.93
N THR A 168 -16.82 5.43 -5.31
CA THR A 168 -16.15 6.39 -4.43
C THR A 168 -16.01 7.75 -5.09
N SER A 169 -15.65 8.77 -4.29
CA SER A 169 -15.37 10.10 -4.83
C SER A 169 -14.15 10.09 -5.77
N PRO A 170 -14.07 11.04 -6.70
CA PRO A 170 -12.90 11.16 -7.58
C PRO A 170 -11.56 11.22 -6.82
N ASP A 171 -11.51 11.88 -5.66
CA ASP A 171 -10.29 12.06 -4.87
C ASP A 171 -9.99 10.90 -3.92
N PHE A 172 -10.86 9.90 -3.84
CA PHE A 172 -10.65 8.73 -2.99
C PHE A 172 -9.39 7.96 -3.41
N LEU A 173 -8.58 7.55 -2.43
CA LEU A 173 -7.34 6.82 -2.69
C LEU A 173 -7.63 5.34 -3.00
N ILE A 174 -7.27 4.92 -4.20
CA ILE A 174 -7.32 3.52 -4.62
C ILE A 174 -5.91 3.05 -4.90
N GLN A 175 -5.40 2.21 -4.02
CA GLN A 175 -4.06 1.66 -4.10
C GLN A 175 -4.06 0.29 -4.79
N VAL A 176 -3.00 0.02 -5.54
CA VAL A 176 -2.73 -1.29 -6.15
C VAL A 176 -1.36 -1.77 -5.69
N ASP A 177 -1.29 -3.01 -5.20
CA ASP A 177 -0.05 -3.65 -4.78
C ASP A 177 0.13 -5.02 -5.43
N GLY A 178 1.27 -5.17 -6.14
CA GLY A 178 1.69 -6.40 -6.76
C GLY A 178 2.02 -6.27 -8.25
N GLY A 179 3.29 -6.43 -8.61
CA GLY A 179 3.75 -6.47 -9.99
C GLY A 179 3.62 -5.14 -10.76
N VAL A 180 3.59 -4.00 -10.05
CA VAL A 180 3.48 -2.68 -10.67
C VAL A 180 4.85 -2.20 -11.17
N ASP A 181 4.91 -1.91 -12.46
CA ASP A 181 6.05 -1.38 -13.18
C ASP A 181 5.61 -0.42 -14.31
N ALA A 182 6.53 0.04 -15.14
CA ALA A 182 6.23 0.97 -16.24
C ALA A 182 5.25 0.40 -17.31
N LYS A 183 5.07 -0.92 -17.37
CA LYS A 183 4.14 -1.57 -18.31
C LYS A 183 2.75 -1.72 -17.72
N THR A 184 2.66 -2.04 -16.42
CA THR A 184 1.40 -2.33 -15.73
C THR A 184 0.78 -1.08 -15.10
N ALA A 185 1.57 -0.06 -14.75
CA ALA A 185 1.06 1.20 -14.18
C ALA A 185 -0.01 1.89 -15.07
N PRO A 186 0.13 1.97 -16.42
CA PRO A 186 -0.94 2.52 -17.26
C PRO A 186 -2.25 1.73 -17.15
N VAL A 187 -2.18 0.40 -16.98
CA VAL A 187 -3.36 -0.46 -16.83
C VAL A 187 -4.06 -0.17 -15.50
N CYS A 188 -3.30 -0.03 -14.42
CA CYS A 188 -3.82 0.34 -13.10
C CYS A 188 -4.50 1.72 -13.11
N LYS A 189 -3.83 2.73 -13.69
CA LYS A 189 -4.34 4.09 -13.82
C LYS A 189 -5.63 4.14 -14.67
N ALA A 190 -5.67 3.41 -15.78
CA ALA A 190 -6.85 3.35 -16.64
C ALA A 190 -8.06 2.72 -15.93
N ALA A 191 -7.84 1.81 -14.98
CA ALA A 191 -8.88 1.23 -14.13
C ALA A 191 -9.34 2.19 -13.01
N GLY A 192 -8.59 3.25 -12.70
CA GLY A 192 -8.94 4.24 -11.69
C GLY A 192 -8.05 4.27 -10.44
N ALA A 193 -6.95 3.50 -10.40
CA ALA A 193 -5.98 3.57 -9.31
C ALA A 193 -5.22 4.90 -9.36
N ASN A 194 -4.97 5.47 -8.18
CA ASN A 194 -4.19 6.70 -8.01
C ASN A 194 -3.05 6.57 -6.99
N VAL A 195 -2.90 5.39 -6.36
CA VAL A 195 -1.73 5.05 -5.53
C VAL A 195 -1.13 3.74 -6.05
N LEU A 196 0.15 3.76 -6.41
CA LEU A 196 0.85 2.65 -7.04
C LEU A 196 1.97 2.14 -6.14
N VAL A 197 1.89 0.89 -5.70
CA VAL A 197 2.98 0.24 -4.94
C VAL A 197 3.93 -0.43 -5.92
N SER A 198 5.21 -0.03 -5.91
CA SER A 198 6.24 -0.63 -6.76
C SER A 198 7.45 -1.04 -5.94
N GLY A 199 7.73 -2.33 -5.90
CA GLY A 199 8.87 -2.90 -5.18
C GLY A 199 10.10 -3.09 -6.08
N SER A 200 10.31 -4.31 -6.55
CA SER A 200 11.52 -4.70 -7.29
C SER A 200 11.79 -3.85 -8.54
N ALA A 201 10.74 -3.37 -9.22
CA ALA A 201 10.91 -2.51 -10.39
C ALA A 201 11.53 -1.16 -10.02
N PHE A 202 11.07 -0.55 -8.91
CA PHE A 202 11.65 0.69 -8.40
C PHE A 202 13.13 0.50 -8.00
N PHE A 203 13.45 -0.49 -7.17
CA PHE A 203 14.84 -0.68 -6.68
C PHE A 203 15.83 -1.08 -7.76
N LYS A 204 15.38 -1.75 -8.84
CA LYS A 204 16.20 -2.09 -10.00
C LYS A 204 16.37 -0.94 -11.00
N ALA A 205 15.56 0.10 -10.95
CA ALA A 205 15.67 1.25 -11.85
C ALA A 205 17.02 1.95 -11.64
N ALA A 206 17.74 2.21 -12.73
CA ALA A 206 19.03 2.93 -12.68
C ALA A 206 18.85 4.40 -12.32
N ASP A 207 17.76 5.01 -12.77
CA ASP A 207 17.36 6.38 -12.46
C ASP A 207 15.99 6.35 -11.76
N LYS A 208 15.99 6.63 -10.43
CA LYS A 208 14.80 6.62 -9.59
C LYS A 208 13.84 7.75 -9.94
N ALA A 209 14.37 8.94 -10.25
CA ALA A 209 13.55 10.11 -10.57
C ALA A 209 12.82 9.90 -11.91
N ALA A 210 13.51 9.41 -12.93
CA ALA A 210 12.89 9.06 -14.20
C ALA A 210 11.83 7.96 -14.04
N PHE A 211 12.07 6.98 -13.16
CA PHE A 211 11.09 5.93 -12.88
C PHE A 211 9.84 6.51 -12.19
N VAL A 212 10.01 7.33 -11.15
CA VAL A 212 8.88 8.01 -10.48
C VAL A 212 8.07 8.80 -11.50
N GLN A 213 8.74 9.66 -12.28
CA GLN A 213 8.07 10.46 -13.31
C GLN A 213 7.29 9.59 -14.33
N THR A 214 7.86 8.46 -14.74
CA THR A 214 7.20 7.55 -15.69
C THR A 214 5.90 6.96 -15.12
N LEU A 215 5.86 6.62 -13.82
CA LEU A 215 4.68 6.02 -13.21
C LEU A 215 3.63 7.06 -12.82
N THR A 216 4.07 8.28 -12.46
CA THR A 216 3.17 9.34 -11.98
C THR A 216 2.66 10.30 -13.06
N ALA A 217 3.23 10.25 -14.27
CA ALA A 217 2.80 11.06 -15.42
C ALA A 217 1.41 10.71 -15.94
#